data_81652dbac39ddcefdeea57f3a6c0db52
#
_entry.id   81652dbac39ddcefdeea57f3a6c0db52
#
_cell.length_a   1.000
_cell.length_b   1.000
_cell.length_c   1.000
_cell.angle_alpha   90.00
_cell.angle_beta   90.00
_cell.angle_gamma   90.00
#
_symmetry.space_group_name_H-M   'P 1'
#
loop_
_entity.id
_entity.type
_entity.pdbx_description
1 polymer ?
#
loop_
_entity_poly.entity_id
_entity_poly.type
_entity_poly.pdbx_seq_one_letter_code
_entity_poly.pdbx_strand_id
1 'polypeptide(L)'
;VQVHELWSLDKESMAEVGPVHGLIFLFRWRGEKDDRATVTPGPGVFFASQMIPNACATQAILSVLMNCPSISLGEEMTAFKAFTKDFPPDVKGLAISNSDLLRRVHNSFARAEPTVSEERRASKEEDEVYHFISYVPVDGK
;
A
#
# COMPACT_ATOMS: atom_id res chain seq x y z
N VAL A 1 2.52 15.70 0.87
CA VAL A 1 3.27 14.44 0.91
C VAL A 1 3.82 14.17 -0.48
N GLN A 2 5.08 13.81 -0.56
CA GLN A 2 5.75 13.43 -1.81
C GLN A 2 6.27 11.99 -1.68
N VAL A 3 6.40 11.31 -2.80
CA VAL A 3 7.01 9.99 -2.90
C VAL A 3 8.36 10.17 -3.56
N HIS A 4 9.41 9.67 -2.91
CA HIS A 4 10.78 9.68 -3.41
C HIS A 4 11.25 8.25 -3.60
N GLU A 5 11.89 7.97 -4.72
CA GLU A 5 12.52 6.70 -4.97
C GLU A 5 13.89 6.65 -4.27
N LEU A 6 14.12 5.57 -3.52
CA LEU A 6 15.39 5.35 -2.81
C LEU A 6 16.01 4.05 -3.30
N TRP A 7 17.30 4.10 -3.61
CA TRP A 7 18.11 2.94 -4.00
C TRP A 7 18.93 2.38 -2.84
N SER A 8 19.04 3.17 -1.76
CA SER A 8 19.76 2.81 -0.55
C SER A 8 19.09 3.40 0.69
N LEU A 9 19.26 2.75 1.84
CA LEU A 9 18.79 3.22 3.15
C LEU A 9 19.95 3.75 4.01
N ASP A 10 21.10 4.11 3.39
CA ASP A 10 22.20 4.74 4.09
C ASP A 10 21.83 6.16 4.57
N LYS A 11 22.66 6.70 5.48
CA LYS A 11 22.38 8.01 6.09
C LYS A 11 22.37 9.15 5.08
N GLU A 12 23.15 9.06 4.03
CA GLU A 12 23.26 10.09 3.00
C GLU A 12 21.98 10.14 2.17
N SER A 13 21.56 9.01 1.63
CA SER A 13 20.31 8.88 0.87
C SER A 13 19.08 9.28 1.69
N MET A 14 19.03 8.88 2.98
CA MET A 14 17.94 9.25 3.87
C MET A 14 17.94 10.74 4.23
N ALA A 15 19.08 11.38 4.32
CA ALA A 15 19.18 12.81 4.63
C ALA A 15 18.65 13.69 3.48
N GLU A 16 18.76 13.23 2.24
CA GLU A 16 18.31 13.97 1.06
C GLU A 16 16.78 14.10 0.99
N VAL A 17 16.04 13.10 1.49
CA VAL A 17 14.58 13.09 1.42
C VAL A 17 13.88 13.77 2.61
N GLY A 18 14.63 14.10 3.66
CA GLY A 18 14.09 14.78 4.85
C GLY A 18 13.21 13.86 5.72
N PRO A 19 12.21 14.41 6.42
CA PRO A 19 11.36 13.62 7.32
C PRO A 19 10.57 12.55 6.56
N VAL A 20 10.77 11.28 6.91
CA VAL A 20 10.11 10.13 6.29
C VAL A 20 8.90 9.72 7.13
N HIS A 21 7.73 9.62 6.49
CA HIS A 21 6.49 9.16 7.12
C HIS A 21 6.33 7.64 7.12
N GLY A 22 6.97 6.97 6.19
CA GLY A 22 6.97 5.52 6.06
C GLY A 22 7.73 5.12 4.80
N LEU A 23 8.02 3.83 4.67
CA LEU A 23 8.69 3.26 3.51
C LEU A 23 7.74 2.30 2.79
N ILE A 24 7.82 2.30 1.46
CA ILE A 24 7.13 1.33 0.63
C ILE A 24 8.20 0.54 -0.11
N PHE A 25 8.18 -0.77 0.07
CA PHE A 25 9.15 -1.68 -0.52
C PHE A 25 8.52 -2.48 -1.63
N LEU A 26 9.13 -2.44 -2.82
CA LEU A 26 8.75 -3.22 -3.98
C LEU A 26 9.72 -4.37 -4.16
N PHE A 27 9.20 -5.58 -4.29
CA PHE A 27 10.02 -6.76 -4.54
C PHE A 27 9.31 -7.76 -5.44
N ARG A 28 10.10 -8.63 -6.07
CA ARG A 28 9.57 -9.74 -6.85
C ARG A 28 9.05 -10.81 -5.92
N TRP A 29 7.77 -11.14 -6.05
CA TRP A 29 7.15 -12.21 -5.27
C TRP A 29 7.60 -13.57 -5.80
N ARG A 30 8.18 -14.40 -4.92
CA ARG A 30 8.67 -15.73 -5.27
C ARG A 30 7.81 -16.87 -4.73
N GLY A 31 6.69 -16.55 -4.08
CA GLY A 31 5.81 -17.55 -3.46
C GLY A 31 6.42 -18.25 -2.25
N GLU A 32 7.54 -17.75 -1.72
CA GLU A 32 8.18 -18.30 -0.54
C GLU A 32 7.28 -18.14 0.70
N LYS A 33 7.20 -19.20 1.48
CA LYS A 33 6.42 -19.18 2.73
C LYS A 33 7.18 -18.36 3.76
N ASP A 34 6.52 -17.36 4.32
CA ASP A 34 7.09 -16.58 5.41
C ASP A 34 6.75 -17.24 6.74
N ASP A 35 7.77 -17.81 7.41
CA ASP A 35 7.62 -18.50 8.68
C ASP A 35 7.76 -17.57 9.90
N ARG A 36 7.90 -16.25 9.67
CA ARG A 36 7.95 -15.27 10.77
C ARG A 36 6.63 -15.22 11.52
N ALA A 37 6.73 -15.07 12.83
CA ALA A 37 5.55 -14.91 13.67
C ALA A 37 4.79 -13.62 13.29
N THR A 38 3.49 -13.77 13.04
CA THR A 38 2.61 -12.63 12.83
C THR A 38 2.12 -12.09 14.16
N VAL A 39 2.03 -10.77 14.27
CA VAL A 39 1.54 -10.08 15.47
C VAL A 39 0.23 -9.39 15.11
N THR A 40 -0.76 -9.51 16.00
CA THR A 40 -1.99 -8.73 15.86
C THR A 40 -1.67 -7.26 16.05
N PRO A 41 -2.13 -6.38 15.14
CA PRO A 41 -1.91 -4.95 15.28
C PRO A 41 -2.45 -4.43 16.61
N GLY A 42 -1.66 -3.59 17.27
CA GLY A 42 -2.08 -2.93 18.50
C GLY A 42 -3.24 -1.95 18.29
N PRO A 43 -3.89 -1.51 19.36
CA PRO A 43 -4.94 -0.51 19.27
C PRO A 43 -4.41 0.78 18.63
N GLY A 44 -5.17 1.36 17.73
CA GLY A 44 -4.79 2.59 17.02
C GLY A 44 -4.02 2.38 15.72
N VAL A 45 -3.50 1.19 15.45
CA VAL A 45 -2.86 0.87 14.17
C VAL A 45 -3.92 0.59 13.11
N PHE A 46 -3.85 1.33 12.01
CA PHE A 46 -4.65 1.03 10.84
C PHE A 46 -3.98 -0.10 10.05
N PHE A 47 -4.55 -1.28 10.14
CA PHE A 47 -4.16 -2.44 9.36
C PHE A 47 -5.39 -3.02 8.69
N ALA A 48 -5.33 -3.27 7.38
CA ALA A 48 -6.41 -3.84 6.60
C ALA A 48 -5.90 -5.02 5.76
N SER A 49 -6.66 -6.08 5.70
CA SER A 49 -6.35 -7.22 4.84
C SER A 49 -6.55 -6.83 3.37
N GLN A 50 -5.63 -7.25 2.50
CA GLN A 50 -5.78 -7.00 1.08
C GLN A 50 -6.85 -7.94 0.50
N MET A 51 -7.93 -7.36 -0.03
CA MET A 51 -9.05 -8.09 -0.61
C MET A 51 -9.00 -8.11 -2.15
N ILE A 52 -8.34 -7.14 -2.76
CA ILE A 52 -8.22 -7.01 -4.21
C ILE A 52 -6.79 -7.40 -4.61
N PRO A 53 -6.59 -8.40 -5.50
CA PRO A 53 -5.26 -8.91 -5.85
C PRO A 53 -4.28 -7.85 -6.34
N ASN A 54 -4.72 -6.91 -7.16
CA ASN A 54 -3.86 -5.91 -7.79
C ASN A 54 -3.77 -4.58 -7.02
N ALA A 55 -4.24 -4.54 -5.77
CA ALA A 55 -4.30 -3.31 -4.97
C ALA A 55 -3.15 -3.19 -3.95
N CYS A 56 -2.09 -4.00 -4.04
CA CYS A 56 -0.99 -3.99 -3.07
C CYS A 56 -0.32 -2.62 -2.93
N ALA A 57 -0.08 -1.90 -4.02
CA ALA A 57 0.47 -0.55 -3.98
C ALA A 57 -0.47 0.44 -3.27
N THR A 58 -1.76 0.42 -3.61
CA THR A 58 -2.78 1.25 -2.95
C THR A 58 -2.85 0.91 -1.46
N GLN A 59 -2.82 -0.37 -1.12
CA GLN A 59 -2.83 -0.84 0.26
C GLN A 59 -1.60 -0.34 1.04
N ALA A 60 -0.41 -0.40 0.44
CA ALA A 60 0.82 0.08 1.03
C ALA A 60 0.77 1.61 1.28
N ILE A 61 0.28 2.39 0.31
CA ILE A 61 0.10 3.84 0.46
C ILE A 61 -0.91 4.15 1.57
N LEU A 62 -2.05 3.48 1.59
CA LEU A 62 -3.06 3.67 2.64
C LEU A 62 -2.52 3.32 4.02
N SER A 63 -1.71 2.28 4.14
CA SER A 63 -1.06 1.92 5.39
C SER A 63 -0.19 3.05 5.93
N VAL A 64 0.60 3.71 5.07
CA VAL A 64 1.41 4.87 5.48
C VAL A 64 0.52 6.04 5.86
N LEU A 65 -0.41 6.44 5.00
CA LEU A 65 -1.25 7.63 5.21
C LEU A 65 -2.12 7.52 6.48
N MET A 66 -2.72 6.35 6.69
CA MET A 66 -3.65 6.14 7.82
C MET A 66 -2.94 6.00 9.16
N ASN A 67 -1.67 5.63 9.19
CA ASN A 67 -0.91 5.49 10.43
C ASN A 67 -0.05 6.72 10.76
N CYS A 68 0.06 7.70 9.87
CA CYS A 68 0.83 8.90 10.13
C CYS A 68 -0.07 10.05 10.59
N PRO A 69 -0.04 10.44 11.89
CA PRO A 69 -0.92 11.49 12.42
C PRO A 69 -0.55 12.89 11.92
N SER A 70 0.67 13.10 11.45
CA SER A 70 1.13 14.40 10.92
C SER A 70 0.66 14.68 9.49
N ILE A 71 0.07 13.69 8.80
CA ILE A 71 -0.45 13.85 7.44
C ILE A 71 -1.92 14.28 7.50
N SER A 72 -2.22 15.40 6.87
CA SER A 72 -3.62 15.80 6.63
C SER A 72 -4.23 14.95 5.53
N LEU A 73 -5.22 14.15 5.86
CA LEU A 73 -5.89 13.22 4.95
C LEU A 73 -7.00 13.86 4.10
N GLY A 74 -7.40 15.10 4.43
CA GLY A 74 -8.61 15.68 3.88
C GLY A 74 -9.88 15.09 4.52
N GLU A 75 -11.02 15.67 4.18
CA GLU A 75 -12.30 15.38 4.85
C GLU A 75 -12.77 13.93 4.60
N GLU A 76 -12.81 13.50 3.34
CA GLU A 76 -13.31 12.18 2.94
C GLU A 76 -12.50 11.03 3.55
N MET A 77 -11.16 11.13 3.51
CA MET A 77 -10.27 10.10 4.07
C MET A 77 -10.25 10.13 5.60
N THR A 78 -10.44 11.30 6.21
CA THR A 78 -10.58 11.43 7.66
C THR A 78 -11.87 10.76 8.13
N ALA A 79 -12.98 10.99 7.43
CA ALA A 79 -14.25 10.32 7.70
C ALA A 79 -14.15 8.81 7.51
N PHE A 80 -13.48 8.35 6.44
CA PHE A 80 -13.23 6.93 6.19
C PHE A 80 -12.41 6.28 7.32
N LYS A 81 -11.35 6.95 7.78
CA LYS A 81 -10.53 6.48 8.91
C LYS A 81 -11.34 6.37 10.20
N ALA A 82 -12.16 7.37 10.51
CA ALA A 82 -13.02 7.36 11.67
C ALA A 82 -14.09 6.25 11.59
N PHE A 83 -14.71 6.07 10.45
CA PHE A 83 -15.71 5.03 10.21
C PHE A 83 -15.14 3.61 10.38
N THR A 84 -13.93 3.39 9.90
CA THR A 84 -13.30 2.05 9.92
C THR A 84 -12.46 1.78 11.18
N LYS A 85 -12.39 2.72 12.12
CA LYS A 85 -11.49 2.68 13.27
C LYS A 85 -11.54 1.37 14.02
N ASP A 86 -12.73 0.93 14.38
CA ASP A 86 -12.96 -0.25 15.24
C ASP A 86 -13.23 -1.54 14.44
N PHE A 87 -13.08 -1.50 13.12
CA PHE A 87 -13.27 -2.67 12.28
C PHE A 87 -12.07 -3.62 12.38
N PRO A 88 -12.30 -4.94 12.34
CA PRO A 88 -11.22 -5.91 12.17
C PRO A 88 -10.56 -5.77 10.78
N PRO A 89 -9.34 -6.30 10.61
CA PRO A 89 -8.56 -6.12 9.38
C PRO A 89 -9.26 -6.52 8.08
N ASP A 90 -10.01 -7.61 8.11
CA ASP A 90 -10.78 -8.13 6.97
C ASP A 90 -11.92 -7.19 6.59
N VAL A 91 -12.65 -6.67 7.58
CA VAL A 91 -13.75 -5.70 7.36
C VAL A 91 -13.20 -4.35 6.89
N LYS A 92 -12.02 -3.91 7.38
CA LYS A 92 -11.32 -2.75 6.82
C LYS A 92 -10.96 -2.97 5.35
N GLY A 93 -10.47 -4.15 5.00
CA GLY A 93 -10.18 -4.52 3.62
C GLY A 93 -11.41 -4.47 2.72
N LEU A 94 -12.55 -4.98 3.19
CA LEU A 94 -13.84 -4.86 2.48
C LEU A 94 -14.28 -3.40 2.33
N ALA A 95 -14.13 -2.59 3.37
CA ALA A 95 -14.46 -1.16 3.30
C ALA A 95 -13.62 -0.43 2.24
N ILE A 96 -12.30 -0.73 2.16
CA ILE A 96 -11.43 -0.22 1.10
C ILE A 96 -11.93 -0.64 -0.28
N SER A 97 -12.26 -1.91 -0.45
CA SER A 97 -12.75 -2.46 -1.73
C SER A 97 -14.06 -1.83 -2.20
N ASN A 98 -14.92 -1.43 -1.26
CA ASN A 98 -16.22 -0.82 -1.53
C ASN A 98 -16.20 0.72 -1.56
N SER A 99 -15.05 1.34 -1.30
CA SER A 99 -14.92 2.80 -1.36
C SER A 99 -14.86 3.29 -2.79
N ASP A 100 -15.87 4.05 -3.21
CA ASP A 100 -15.90 4.66 -4.55
C ASP A 100 -14.77 5.69 -4.75
N LEU A 101 -14.40 6.41 -3.69
CA LEU A 101 -13.27 7.32 -3.69
C LEU A 101 -11.98 6.58 -4.04
N LEU A 102 -11.67 5.53 -3.27
CA LEU A 102 -10.43 4.76 -3.45
C LEU A 102 -10.39 4.05 -4.79
N ARG A 103 -11.53 3.53 -5.24
CA ARG A 103 -11.67 2.89 -6.55
C ARG A 103 -11.42 3.88 -7.69
N ARG A 104 -12.02 5.07 -7.62
CA ARG A 104 -11.82 6.12 -8.64
C ARG A 104 -10.37 6.54 -8.71
N VAL A 105 -9.73 6.80 -7.56
CA VAL A 105 -8.32 7.19 -7.50
C VAL A 105 -7.43 6.08 -8.02
N HIS A 106 -7.62 4.83 -7.56
CA HIS A 106 -6.86 3.68 -8.05
C HIS A 106 -6.95 3.54 -9.57
N ASN A 107 -8.17 3.58 -10.12
CA ASN A 107 -8.40 3.43 -11.55
C ASN A 107 -7.87 4.62 -12.37
N SER A 108 -7.75 5.82 -11.79
CA SER A 108 -7.20 6.99 -12.49
C SER A 108 -5.72 6.83 -12.85
N PHE A 109 -5.00 5.95 -12.14
CA PHE A 109 -3.62 5.61 -12.44
C PHE A 109 -3.47 4.42 -13.39
N ALA A 110 -4.58 3.72 -13.70
CA ALA A 110 -4.54 2.67 -14.71
C ALA A 110 -4.17 3.29 -16.05
N ARG A 111 -3.08 2.79 -16.67
CA ARG A 111 -2.76 3.18 -18.05
C ARG A 111 -3.91 2.73 -18.94
N ALA A 112 -4.41 3.64 -19.81
CA ALA A 112 -5.23 3.20 -20.91
C ALA A 112 -4.39 2.19 -21.71
N GLU A 113 -4.77 0.92 -21.68
CA GLU A 113 -4.07 -0.09 -22.47
C GLU A 113 -4.20 0.33 -23.94
N PRO A 114 -3.09 0.60 -24.64
CA PRO A 114 -3.14 0.66 -26.09
C PRO A 114 -3.60 -0.75 -26.52
N THR A 115 -4.61 -0.82 -27.34
CA THR A 115 -5.18 -2.05 -27.92
C THR A 115 -4.09 -3.12 -28.07
N VAL A 116 -4.10 -4.09 -27.15
CA VAL A 116 -3.14 -5.20 -27.16
C VAL A 116 -3.50 -6.03 -28.38
N SER A 117 -2.69 -5.97 -29.42
CA SER A 117 -2.76 -6.92 -30.51
C SER A 117 -2.65 -8.34 -29.92
N GLU A 118 -3.54 -9.23 -30.31
CA GLU A 118 -3.66 -10.61 -29.81
C GLU A 118 -2.36 -11.45 -29.93
N GLU A 119 -1.36 -10.94 -30.65
CA GLU A 119 -0.07 -11.59 -30.87
C GLU A 119 0.86 -11.64 -29.65
N ARG A 120 0.63 -10.84 -28.59
CA ARG A 120 1.44 -10.88 -27.35
C ARG A 120 1.03 -11.93 -26.33
N ARG A 121 -0.04 -12.69 -26.57
CA ARG A 121 -0.47 -13.79 -25.68
C ARG A 121 0.34 -15.07 -25.79
N ALA A 122 1.32 -15.13 -26.68
CA ALA A 122 2.10 -16.35 -26.95
C ALA A 122 3.49 -16.40 -26.30
N SER A 123 3.97 -15.37 -25.65
CA SER A 123 5.20 -15.45 -24.87
C SER A 123 4.86 -15.96 -23.47
N LYS A 124 5.17 -17.23 -23.22
CA LYS A 124 5.27 -17.84 -21.90
C LYS A 124 6.54 -17.30 -21.20
N GLU A 125 6.64 -16.00 -20.99
CA GLU A 125 7.46 -15.46 -19.93
C GLU A 125 6.61 -15.60 -18.67
N GLU A 126 7.12 -16.28 -17.65
CA GLU A 126 6.52 -16.33 -16.32
C GLU A 126 6.23 -14.90 -15.93
N ASP A 127 4.94 -14.55 -15.79
CA ASP A 127 4.54 -13.20 -15.40
C ASP A 127 5.20 -12.89 -14.06
N GLU A 128 6.21 -12.03 -14.08
CA GLU A 128 6.91 -11.59 -12.88
C GLU A 128 5.93 -10.83 -12.00
N VAL A 129 5.50 -11.44 -10.91
CA VAL A 129 4.59 -10.82 -9.96
C VAL A 129 5.40 -9.98 -8.98
N TYR A 130 5.18 -8.68 -9.00
CA TYR A 130 5.75 -7.76 -8.03
C TYR A 130 4.76 -7.49 -6.90
N HIS A 131 5.28 -7.33 -5.70
CA HIS A 131 4.48 -7.05 -4.51
C HIS A 131 5.00 -5.81 -3.78
N PHE A 132 4.07 -5.03 -3.24
CA PHE A 132 4.35 -3.86 -2.43
C PHE A 132 3.98 -4.12 -0.97
N ILE A 133 4.88 -3.78 -0.06
CA ILE A 133 4.64 -3.76 1.39
C ILE A 133 5.03 -2.40 1.95
N SER A 134 4.47 -2.06 3.09
CA SER A 134 4.80 -0.80 3.79
C SER A 134 5.40 -1.06 5.15
N TYR A 135 6.33 -0.20 5.52
CA TYR A 135 6.87 -0.07 6.87
C TYR A 135 6.46 1.29 7.41
N VAL A 136 5.78 1.29 8.53
CA VAL A 136 5.23 2.50 9.15
C VAL A 136 5.71 2.56 10.59
N PRO A 137 6.32 3.68 11.04
CA PRO A 137 6.67 3.83 12.43
C PRO A 137 5.39 4.04 13.26
N VAL A 138 5.22 3.23 14.28
CA VAL A 138 4.13 3.36 15.24
C VAL A 138 4.74 3.39 16.63
N ASP A 139 4.45 4.45 17.43
CA ASP A 139 4.95 4.64 18.78
C ASP A 139 6.48 4.50 18.90
N GLY A 140 7.22 4.98 17.89
CA GLY A 140 8.68 4.96 17.88
C GLY A 140 9.31 3.58 17.58
N LYS A 141 8.53 2.67 17.04
CA LYS A 141 8.96 1.32 16.63
C LYS A 141 8.73 1.11 15.14
#